data_05dd2d05af38a9a7c4f4cc86971cc2fd
#
_entry.id   05dd2d05af38a9a7c4f4cc86971cc2fd
#
_cell.length_a   1.000
_cell.length_b   1.000
_cell.length_c   1.000
_cell.angle_alpha   90.00
_cell.angle_beta   90.00
_cell.angle_gamma   90.00
#
_symmetry.space_group_name_H-M   'P 1'
#
loop_
_entity.id
_entity.type
_entity.pdbx_description
1 polymer ?
#
loop_
_entity_poly.entity_id
_entity_poly.type
_entity_poly.pdbx_seq_one_letter_code
_entity_poly.pdbx_strand_id
1 'polypeptide(L)'
;MASGDDADALTPARRKRVLLVCSMTVVCTQLYLNAMNVTLPAIRTDLHASTGELQWSLNIYALALAAMLMVTGALGDRFGRRRTMIVGMATFTAGTVLAAAAWVPLVLIVGRGLQGLGACMLPVISLAVINEVFRDPVERAKAIGFWNALLGVGLAAGPVLAGALVTWVDWRAVFWAPLPLLALTLAGIIREVPESRDETGRRLDIPGQILTAILMGALTYDIISFGEGIFGLREWVLAGIFVVASLGFVWRETHTPWPMLDFRYFRSVPFVGSLSIMEFVFITHGGFMFVFALYLQLDLGFTPLQAGLMMLPLALANTVAAVAAGRIVAAGNYRAAFLVAGIGTLLLGVCLLPLNSTGPVVLLFVATTLAGVVLAFTNMPVTNRVLAAMPESQAGVASATTSTARQIGMSLGIAGFGAFMNLGVVRGLPIHEAAHPAWYITIALGAAVAVIAVVATTGWARGTAARVRQSLS
;
A
#
# COMPACT_ATOMS: atom_id res chain seq x y z
N MET A 1 12.25 25.13 24.96
CA MET A 1 12.01 26.36 24.18
C MET A 1 13.00 26.43 23.03
N ALA A 2 12.74 25.74 21.93
CA ALA A 2 13.42 25.89 20.63
C ALA A 2 12.56 25.15 19.60
N SER A 3 11.44 25.66 19.13
CA SER A 3 10.54 24.89 18.25
C SER A 3 9.67 25.70 17.29
N GLY A 4 9.72 27.01 17.30
CA GLY A 4 8.92 27.82 16.37
C GLY A 4 9.74 28.65 15.38
N ASP A 5 10.93 29.08 15.77
CA ASP A 5 11.74 30.08 15.03
C ASP A 5 12.67 29.49 13.94
N ASP A 6 13.04 28.22 14.04
CA ASP A 6 13.98 27.61 13.08
C ASP A 6 13.39 27.38 11.68
N ALA A 7 12.08 27.21 11.54
CA ALA A 7 11.47 27.01 10.24
C ALA A 7 11.34 28.31 9.42
N ASP A 8 11.17 29.46 10.09
CA ASP A 8 11.13 30.78 9.42
C ASP A 8 12.53 31.26 9.01
N ALA A 9 13.59 30.72 9.63
CA ALA A 9 14.98 31.04 9.31
C ALA A 9 15.54 30.24 8.10
N LEU A 10 14.76 29.31 7.51
CA LEU A 10 15.26 28.50 6.39
C LEU A 10 15.36 29.32 5.10
N THR A 11 16.56 29.40 4.53
CA THR A 11 16.76 30.00 3.21
C THR A 11 15.94 29.27 2.13
N PRO A 12 15.50 29.98 1.06
CA PRO A 12 14.76 29.34 -0.05
C PRO A 12 15.49 28.13 -0.66
N ALA A 13 16.80 28.19 -0.71
CA ALA A 13 17.62 27.06 -1.18
C ALA A 13 17.54 25.85 -0.25
N ARG A 14 17.54 26.05 1.07
CA ARG A 14 17.41 24.96 2.04
C ARG A 14 16.00 24.36 2.03
N ARG A 15 14.95 25.18 1.91
CA ARG A 15 13.56 24.68 1.73
C ARG A 15 13.43 23.74 0.53
N LYS A 16 14.05 24.07 -0.61
CA LYS A 16 14.08 23.19 -1.81
C LYS A 16 14.83 21.89 -1.55
N ARG A 17 15.96 21.92 -0.82
CA ARG A 17 16.71 20.69 -0.46
C ARG A 17 15.90 19.80 0.49
N VAL A 18 15.23 20.38 1.49
CA VAL A 18 14.30 19.63 2.38
C VAL A 18 13.21 18.95 1.57
N LEU A 19 12.55 19.68 0.64
CA LEU A 19 11.54 19.11 -0.23
C LEU A 19 12.08 17.94 -1.07
N LEU A 20 13.26 18.09 -1.66
CA LEU A 20 13.89 17.03 -2.45
C LEU A 20 14.17 15.80 -1.58
N VAL A 21 14.75 15.96 -0.40
CA VAL A 21 15.06 14.87 0.53
C VAL A 21 13.77 14.15 0.98
N CYS A 22 12.75 14.90 1.39
CA CYS A 22 11.45 14.33 1.75
C CYS A 22 10.82 13.56 0.58
N SER A 23 10.95 14.06 -0.65
CA SER A 23 10.43 13.39 -1.83
C SER A 23 11.25 12.14 -2.20
N MET A 24 12.57 12.15 -2.00
CA MET A 24 13.41 10.98 -2.22
C MET A 24 13.06 9.82 -1.27
N THR A 25 12.63 10.09 -0.04
CA THR A 25 12.18 9.01 0.86
C THR A 25 11.02 8.22 0.27
N VAL A 26 10.12 8.90 -0.43
CA VAL A 26 8.94 8.26 -1.05
C VAL A 26 9.32 7.52 -2.32
N VAL A 27 10.22 8.07 -3.13
CA VAL A 27 10.78 7.36 -4.29
C VAL A 27 11.40 6.03 -3.84
N CYS A 28 12.24 6.06 -2.78
CA CYS A 28 12.88 4.85 -2.26
C CYS A 28 11.84 3.80 -1.84
N THR A 29 10.85 4.18 -1.04
CA THR A 29 9.85 3.22 -0.55
C THR A 29 8.98 2.64 -1.66
N GLN A 30 8.55 3.47 -2.63
CA GLN A 30 7.71 3.02 -3.74
C GLN A 30 8.46 2.18 -4.77
N LEU A 31 9.73 2.50 -5.01
CA LEU A 31 10.58 1.72 -5.88
C LEU A 31 10.65 0.26 -5.40
N TYR A 32 11.00 0.02 -4.14
CA TYR A 32 11.13 -1.33 -3.59
C TYR A 32 9.80 -2.06 -3.43
N LEU A 33 8.71 -1.34 -3.15
CA LEU A 33 7.38 -1.94 -3.07
C LEU A 33 6.97 -2.58 -4.39
N ASN A 34 7.20 -1.89 -5.49
CA ASN A 34 6.75 -2.31 -6.82
C ASN A 34 7.78 -3.18 -7.57
N ALA A 35 9.07 -3.01 -7.29
CA ALA A 35 10.15 -3.80 -7.87
C ALA A 35 10.01 -5.30 -7.58
N MET A 36 9.55 -5.65 -6.39
CA MET A 36 9.54 -7.01 -5.88
C MET A 36 8.73 -7.99 -6.72
N ASN A 37 7.60 -7.57 -7.30
CA ASN A 37 6.75 -8.45 -8.11
C ASN A 37 7.49 -9.05 -9.32
N VAL A 38 8.32 -8.25 -9.98
CA VAL A 38 9.09 -8.69 -11.16
C VAL A 38 10.23 -9.63 -10.79
N THR A 39 10.72 -9.58 -9.55
CA THR A 39 11.83 -10.41 -9.07
C THR A 39 11.42 -11.80 -8.62
N LEU A 40 10.13 -12.04 -8.39
CA LEU A 40 9.63 -13.29 -7.78
C LEU A 40 10.06 -14.58 -8.48
N PRO A 41 9.99 -14.72 -9.83
CA PRO A 41 10.43 -15.94 -10.49
C PRO A 41 11.93 -16.22 -10.33
N ALA A 42 12.77 -15.19 -10.38
CA ALA A 42 14.20 -15.32 -10.17
C ALA A 42 14.53 -15.75 -8.72
N ILE A 43 13.85 -15.15 -7.74
CA ILE A 43 13.96 -15.53 -6.32
C ILE A 43 13.52 -16.98 -6.12
N ARG A 44 12.40 -17.41 -6.75
CA ARG A 44 11.91 -18.77 -6.68
C ARG A 44 12.96 -19.79 -7.13
N THR A 45 13.62 -19.50 -8.24
CA THR A 45 14.63 -20.39 -8.81
C THR A 45 15.90 -20.43 -7.96
N ASP A 46 16.38 -19.28 -7.50
CA ASP A 46 17.66 -19.16 -6.80
C ASP A 46 17.60 -19.64 -5.35
N LEU A 47 16.54 -19.25 -4.61
CA LEU A 47 16.34 -19.64 -3.21
C LEU A 47 15.49 -20.91 -3.04
N HIS A 48 15.07 -21.56 -4.13
CA HIS A 48 14.13 -22.70 -4.12
C HIS A 48 12.85 -22.40 -3.30
N ALA A 49 12.37 -21.15 -3.39
CA ALA A 49 11.26 -20.67 -2.58
C ALA A 49 9.92 -21.27 -3.00
N SER A 50 9.11 -21.69 -2.03
CA SER A 50 7.72 -22.08 -2.24
C SER A 50 6.86 -20.87 -2.66
N THR A 51 5.67 -21.13 -3.19
CA THR A 51 4.71 -20.05 -3.52
C THR A 51 4.33 -19.27 -2.28
N GLY A 52 4.14 -19.93 -1.12
CA GLY A 52 3.85 -19.27 0.14
C GLY A 52 4.99 -18.37 0.63
N GLU A 53 6.25 -18.80 0.48
CA GLU A 53 7.40 -17.95 0.85
C GLU A 53 7.51 -16.72 -0.06
N LEU A 54 7.20 -16.85 -1.35
CA LEU A 54 7.10 -15.69 -2.26
C LEU A 54 5.99 -14.73 -1.83
N GLN A 55 4.82 -15.25 -1.48
CA GLN A 55 3.72 -14.44 -0.96
C GLN A 55 4.10 -13.75 0.35
N TRP A 56 4.78 -14.46 1.27
CA TRP A 56 5.29 -13.87 2.51
C TRP A 56 6.29 -12.76 2.27
N SER A 57 7.19 -12.90 1.28
CA SER A 57 8.17 -11.85 0.96
C SER A 57 7.53 -10.53 0.51
N LEU A 58 6.33 -10.57 -0.08
CA LEU A 58 5.53 -9.39 -0.41
C LEU A 58 4.70 -8.93 0.79
N ASN A 59 3.97 -9.87 1.40
CA ASN A 59 2.97 -9.55 2.42
C ASN A 59 3.58 -8.97 3.69
N ILE A 60 4.73 -9.47 4.14
CA ILE A 60 5.35 -9.00 5.39
C ILE A 60 5.68 -7.49 5.34
N TYR A 61 6.06 -6.97 4.18
CA TYR A 61 6.28 -5.54 3.98
C TYR A 61 4.97 -4.77 4.17
N ALA A 62 3.89 -5.18 3.52
CA ALA A 62 2.59 -4.53 3.60
C ALA A 62 2.00 -4.62 5.01
N LEU A 63 2.15 -5.78 5.67
CA LEU A 63 1.70 -6.01 7.05
C LEU A 63 2.46 -5.15 8.06
N ALA A 64 3.79 -5.11 7.96
CA ALA A 64 4.63 -4.28 8.83
C ALA A 64 4.29 -2.79 8.66
N LEU A 65 4.05 -2.36 7.42
CA LEU A 65 3.63 -1.01 7.10
C LEU A 65 2.25 -0.72 7.71
N ALA A 66 1.25 -1.58 7.49
CA ALA A 66 -0.09 -1.42 8.04
C ALA A 66 -0.08 -1.37 9.57
N ALA A 67 0.66 -2.28 10.20
CA ALA A 67 0.74 -2.40 11.65
C ALA A 67 1.32 -1.15 12.33
N MET A 68 2.20 -0.39 11.66
CA MET A 68 2.89 0.75 12.29
C MET A 68 2.39 2.11 11.80
N LEU A 69 1.61 2.16 10.73
CA LEU A 69 1.24 3.41 10.07
C LEU A 69 0.50 4.40 10.99
N MET A 70 -0.42 3.90 11.82
CA MET A 70 -1.21 4.73 12.75
C MET A 70 -0.38 5.32 13.89
N VAL A 71 0.70 4.62 14.30
CA VAL A 71 1.60 5.07 15.38
C VAL A 71 2.67 6.03 14.86
N THR A 72 2.99 5.97 13.59
CA THR A 72 4.10 6.72 13.00
C THR A 72 3.98 8.22 13.20
N GLY A 73 2.79 8.79 12.99
CA GLY A 73 2.56 10.23 13.23
C GLY A 73 2.89 10.62 14.68
N ALA A 74 2.36 9.88 15.63
CA ALA A 74 2.59 10.13 17.05
C ALA A 74 4.05 9.87 17.48
N LEU A 75 4.78 8.95 16.81
CA LEU A 75 6.23 8.79 17.02
C LEU A 75 6.99 10.05 16.59
N GLY A 76 6.67 10.59 15.41
CA GLY A 76 7.28 11.83 14.91
C GLY A 76 7.03 13.03 15.81
N ASP A 77 5.78 13.19 16.28
CA ASP A 77 5.39 14.27 17.17
C ASP A 77 6.09 14.15 18.54
N ARG A 78 6.19 12.93 19.11
CA ARG A 78 6.77 12.69 20.42
C ARG A 78 8.30 12.70 20.44
N PHE A 79 8.94 12.00 19.49
CA PHE A 79 10.40 11.78 19.48
C PHE A 79 11.15 12.74 18.56
N GLY A 80 10.43 13.50 17.75
CA GLY A 80 10.96 14.42 16.75
C GLY A 80 10.89 13.83 15.34
N ARG A 81 10.49 14.67 14.40
CA ARG A 81 10.23 14.26 13.00
C ARG A 81 11.51 13.83 12.29
N ARG A 82 12.58 14.63 12.41
CA ARG A 82 13.90 14.29 11.84
C ARG A 82 14.45 12.98 12.39
N ARG A 83 14.42 12.79 13.71
CA ARG A 83 14.89 11.55 14.36
C ARG A 83 14.10 10.34 13.90
N THR A 84 12.79 10.45 13.81
CA THR A 84 11.91 9.36 13.33
C THR A 84 12.22 9.02 11.86
N MET A 85 12.47 10.03 11.00
CA MET A 85 12.91 9.78 9.62
C MET A 85 14.28 9.10 9.55
N ILE A 86 15.24 9.47 10.40
CA ILE A 86 16.57 8.82 10.48
C ILE A 86 16.42 7.35 10.85
N VAL A 87 15.67 7.05 11.92
CA VAL A 87 15.40 5.67 12.35
C VAL A 87 14.68 4.88 11.25
N GLY A 88 13.63 5.47 10.64
CA GLY A 88 12.90 4.85 9.52
C GLY A 88 13.83 4.53 8.34
N MET A 89 14.64 5.47 7.88
CA MET A 89 15.55 5.26 6.76
C MET A 89 16.68 4.28 7.10
N ALA A 90 17.22 4.32 8.31
CA ALA A 90 18.23 3.37 8.76
C ALA A 90 17.67 1.94 8.83
N THR A 91 16.48 1.77 9.42
CA THR A 91 15.78 0.46 9.48
C THR A 91 15.47 -0.05 8.07
N PHE A 92 14.97 0.82 7.17
CA PHE A 92 14.71 0.48 5.78
C PHE A 92 15.98 0.03 5.05
N THR A 93 17.09 0.76 5.23
CA THR A 93 18.39 0.42 4.64
C THR A 93 18.94 -0.90 5.19
N ALA A 94 18.86 -1.12 6.51
CA ALA A 94 19.26 -2.39 7.13
C ALA A 94 18.46 -3.57 6.59
N GLY A 95 17.12 -3.41 6.46
CA GLY A 95 16.26 -4.41 5.83
C GLY A 95 16.63 -4.66 4.37
N THR A 96 17.00 -3.61 3.63
CA THR A 96 17.46 -3.73 2.24
C THR A 96 18.76 -4.53 2.13
N VAL A 97 19.74 -4.25 2.98
CA VAL A 97 21.01 -5.00 3.03
C VAL A 97 20.77 -6.47 3.38
N LEU A 98 19.91 -6.72 4.37
CA LEU A 98 19.57 -8.09 4.77
C LEU A 98 18.86 -8.85 3.63
N ALA A 99 17.93 -8.21 2.93
CA ALA A 99 17.25 -8.79 1.77
C ALA A 99 18.23 -9.08 0.61
N ALA A 100 19.16 -8.15 0.36
CA ALA A 100 20.20 -8.30 -0.66
C ALA A 100 21.16 -9.46 -0.37
N ALA A 101 21.45 -9.70 0.91
CA ALA A 101 22.35 -10.76 1.37
C ALA A 101 21.62 -12.11 1.61
N ALA A 102 20.33 -12.23 1.25
CA ALA A 102 19.54 -13.40 1.56
C ALA A 102 20.05 -14.66 0.82
N TRP A 103 20.24 -15.75 1.58
CA TRP A 103 20.64 -17.08 1.11
C TRP A 103 19.55 -18.13 1.31
N VAL A 104 18.50 -17.80 2.05
CA VAL A 104 17.26 -18.58 2.22
C VAL A 104 16.06 -17.64 2.22
N PRO A 105 14.85 -18.13 1.87
CA PRO A 105 13.64 -17.30 1.81
C PRO A 105 13.34 -16.56 3.12
N LEU A 106 13.59 -17.20 4.28
CA LEU A 106 13.33 -16.60 5.59
C LEU A 106 14.13 -15.29 5.80
N VAL A 107 15.39 -15.24 5.39
CA VAL A 107 16.24 -14.04 5.53
C VAL A 107 15.70 -12.90 4.66
N LEU A 108 15.24 -13.22 3.45
CA LEU A 108 14.57 -12.26 2.57
C LEU A 108 13.29 -11.73 3.24
N ILE A 109 12.44 -12.61 3.78
CA ILE A 109 11.20 -12.25 4.46
C ILE A 109 11.48 -11.32 5.64
N VAL A 110 12.46 -11.64 6.49
CA VAL A 110 12.86 -10.78 7.63
C VAL A 110 13.37 -9.41 7.13
N GLY A 111 14.21 -9.40 6.09
CA GLY A 111 14.69 -8.16 5.47
C GLY A 111 13.53 -7.30 4.96
N ARG A 112 12.54 -7.91 4.30
CA ARG A 112 11.32 -7.25 3.82
C ARG A 112 10.46 -6.71 4.97
N GLY A 113 10.36 -7.44 6.08
CA GLY A 113 9.69 -6.97 7.30
C GLY A 113 10.33 -5.71 7.87
N LEU A 114 11.67 -5.69 7.99
CA LEU A 114 12.42 -4.50 8.39
C LEU A 114 12.24 -3.33 7.41
N GLN A 115 12.24 -3.58 6.11
CA GLN A 115 11.91 -2.56 5.11
C GLN A 115 10.52 -1.98 5.34
N GLY A 116 9.49 -2.82 5.61
CA GLY A 116 8.13 -2.37 5.90
C GLY A 116 8.05 -1.50 7.15
N LEU A 117 8.75 -1.88 8.23
CA LEU A 117 8.86 -1.10 9.48
C LEU A 117 9.53 0.26 9.25
N GLY A 118 10.57 0.32 8.42
CA GLY A 118 11.21 1.57 8.05
C GLY A 118 10.33 2.44 7.14
N ALA A 119 9.70 1.80 6.15
CA ALA A 119 8.89 2.47 5.14
C ALA A 119 7.66 3.18 5.72
N CYS A 120 7.06 2.68 6.80
CA CYS A 120 5.88 3.32 7.39
C CYS A 120 6.19 4.74 7.90
N MET A 121 7.41 4.98 8.39
CA MET A 121 7.81 6.25 8.99
C MET A 121 8.06 7.34 7.93
N LEU A 122 8.51 6.97 6.75
CA LEU A 122 9.04 7.91 5.78
C LEU A 122 7.99 8.80 5.09
N PRO A 123 6.91 8.28 4.45
CA PRO A 123 5.93 9.11 3.79
C PRO A 123 5.15 10.02 4.75
N VAL A 124 4.74 9.48 5.90
CA VAL A 124 3.92 10.21 6.88
C VAL A 124 4.69 11.39 7.45
N ILE A 125 5.92 11.14 7.90
CA ILE A 125 6.75 12.18 8.52
C ILE A 125 7.26 13.18 7.47
N SER A 126 7.62 12.71 6.26
CA SER A 126 8.05 13.62 5.19
C SER A 126 6.96 14.63 4.81
N LEU A 127 5.70 14.19 4.76
CA LEU A 127 4.57 15.09 4.50
C LEU A 127 4.34 16.08 5.66
N ALA A 128 4.50 15.65 6.91
CA ALA A 128 4.43 16.52 8.07
C ALA A 128 5.53 17.60 8.04
N VAL A 129 6.77 17.23 7.69
CA VAL A 129 7.90 18.17 7.52
C VAL A 129 7.62 19.16 6.39
N ILE A 130 7.10 18.71 5.25
CA ILE A 130 6.74 19.59 4.13
C ILE A 130 5.68 20.62 4.56
N ASN A 131 4.65 20.19 5.30
CA ASN A 131 3.59 21.09 5.80
C ASN A 131 4.13 22.14 6.76
N GLU A 132 5.13 21.83 7.53
CA GLU A 132 5.77 22.76 8.49
C GLU A 132 6.70 23.75 7.78
N VAL A 133 7.49 23.29 6.82
CA VAL A 133 8.48 24.11 6.10
C VAL A 133 7.80 25.06 5.09
N PHE A 134 6.69 24.65 4.49
CA PHE A 134 5.92 25.45 3.51
C PHE A 134 4.61 25.94 4.13
N ARG A 135 4.67 27.06 4.84
CA ARG A 135 3.49 27.64 5.54
C ARG A 135 2.52 28.34 4.61
N ASP A 136 3.03 28.97 3.55
CA ASP A 136 2.16 29.58 2.52
C ASP A 136 1.33 28.50 1.81
N PRO A 137 0.00 28.64 1.73
CA PRO A 137 -0.89 27.62 1.15
C PRO A 137 -0.57 27.31 -0.31
N VAL A 138 -0.12 28.28 -1.10
CA VAL A 138 0.18 28.10 -2.52
C VAL A 138 1.51 27.37 -2.69
N GLU A 139 2.55 27.75 -1.93
CA GLU A 139 3.84 27.08 -1.94
C GLU A 139 3.70 25.64 -1.42
N ARG A 140 2.93 25.43 -0.36
CA ARG A 140 2.64 24.12 0.21
C ARG A 140 1.94 23.20 -0.80
N ALA A 141 0.93 23.72 -1.51
CA ALA A 141 0.25 22.92 -2.54
C ALA A 141 1.20 22.50 -3.67
N LYS A 142 2.13 23.39 -4.09
CA LYS A 142 3.16 23.07 -5.08
C LYS A 142 4.15 22.03 -4.55
N ALA A 143 4.58 22.15 -3.29
CA ALA A 143 5.51 21.20 -2.66
C ALA A 143 4.90 19.80 -2.53
N ILE A 144 3.65 19.70 -2.09
CA ILE A 144 2.90 18.43 -2.02
C ILE A 144 2.69 17.85 -3.43
N GLY A 145 2.40 18.71 -4.42
CA GLY A 145 2.30 18.30 -5.83
C GLY A 145 3.60 17.66 -6.34
N PHE A 146 4.75 18.28 -6.05
CA PHE A 146 6.07 17.74 -6.40
C PHE A 146 6.34 16.40 -5.70
N TRP A 147 6.05 16.31 -4.41
CA TRP A 147 6.19 15.09 -3.62
C TRP A 147 5.34 13.93 -4.20
N ASN A 148 4.07 14.21 -4.57
CA ASN A 148 3.19 13.22 -5.22
C ASN A 148 3.69 12.81 -6.61
N ALA A 149 4.27 13.74 -7.40
CA ALA A 149 4.84 13.43 -8.70
C ALA A 149 6.01 12.44 -8.56
N LEU A 150 6.88 12.62 -7.56
CA LEU A 150 7.99 11.71 -7.29
C LEU A 150 7.54 10.35 -6.74
N LEU A 151 6.41 10.29 -6.01
CA LEU A 151 5.75 9.03 -5.67
C LEU A 151 5.38 8.26 -6.94
N GLY A 152 4.80 8.92 -7.94
CA GLY A 152 4.50 8.34 -9.26
C GLY A 152 5.74 7.85 -10.02
N VAL A 153 6.85 8.59 -9.93
CA VAL A 153 8.14 8.15 -10.51
C VAL A 153 8.61 6.85 -9.87
N GLY A 154 8.56 6.73 -8.53
CA GLY A 154 8.92 5.49 -7.83
C GLY A 154 8.05 4.30 -8.24
N LEU A 155 6.74 4.54 -8.40
CA LEU A 155 5.78 3.53 -8.86
C LEU A 155 6.13 3.00 -10.28
N ALA A 156 6.45 3.90 -11.20
CA ALA A 156 6.77 3.55 -12.58
C ALA A 156 8.17 2.94 -12.74
N ALA A 157 9.15 3.53 -12.05
CA ALA A 157 10.56 3.11 -12.17
C ALA A 157 10.83 1.75 -11.51
N GLY A 158 10.12 1.41 -10.42
CA GLY A 158 10.35 0.19 -9.66
C GLY A 158 10.40 -1.08 -10.52
N PRO A 159 9.31 -1.44 -11.21
CA PRO A 159 9.27 -2.66 -12.03
C PRO A 159 10.26 -2.65 -13.18
N VAL A 160 10.49 -1.49 -13.83
CA VAL A 160 11.40 -1.38 -14.99
C VAL A 160 12.85 -1.54 -14.55
N LEU A 161 13.27 -0.83 -13.49
CA LEU A 161 14.62 -0.94 -12.94
C LEU A 161 14.88 -2.35 -12.40
N ALA A 162 13.92 -2.92 -11.68
CA ALA A 162 14.03 -4.30 -11.21
C ALA A 162 14.15 -5.27 -12.38
N GLY A 163 13.29 -5.14 -13.38
CA GLY A 163 13.34 -5.99 -14.57
C GLY A 163 14.68 -5.91 -15.31
N ALA A 164 15.24 -4.70 -15.46
CA ALA A 164 16.55 -4.49 -16.05
C ALA A 164 17.68 -5.15 -15.22
N LEU A 165 17.68 -4.91 -13.90
CA LEU A 165 18.70 -5.46 -12.99
C LEU A 165 18.64 -6.99 -12.93
N VAL A 166 17.44 -7.57 -12.85
CA VAL A 166 17.27 -9.04 -12.87
C VAL A 166 17.70 -9.63 -14.20
N THR A 167 17.42 -8.96 -15.33
CA THR A 167 17.75 -9.48 -16.65
C THR A 167 19.26 -9.43 -16.93
N TRP A 168 19.97 -8.39 -16.48
CA TRP A 168 21.38 -8.18 -16.85
C TRP A 168 22.39 -8.55 -15.76
N VAL A 169 21.94 -8.65 -14.51
CA VAL A 169 22.82 -8.95 -13.38
C VAL A 169 22.26 -10.13 -12.59
N ASP A 170 21.31 -9.87 -11.66
CA ASP A 170 20.73 -10.84 -10.75
C ASP A 170 19.62 -10.14 -9.94
N TRP A 171 18.72 -10.90 -9.31
CA TRP A 171 17.64 -10.35 -8.47
C TRP A 171 18.17 -9.60 -7.22
N ARG A 172 19.33 -9.97 -6.68
CA ARG A 172 19.95 -9.27 -5.54
C ARG A 172 20.38 -7.86 -5.91
N ALA A 173 20.72 -7.62 -7.17
CA ALA A 173 21.07 -6.30 -7.67
C ALA A 173 19.93 -5.29 -7.48
N VAL A 174 18.67 -5.75 -7.46
CA VAL A 174 17.51 -4.90 -7.19
C VAL A 174 17.58 -4.28 -5.79
N PHE A 175 18.21 -4.96 -4.84
CA PHE A 175 18.42 -4.45 -3.49
C PHE A 175 19.76 -3.70 -3.34
N TRP A 176 20.84 -4.17 -3.99
CA TRP A 176 22.16 -3.52 -3.90
C TRP A 176 22.24 -2.20 -4.65
N ALA A 177 21.72 -2.14 -5.88
CA ALA A 177 21.89 -0.98 -6.75
C ALA A 177 21.31 0.33 -6.20
N PRO A 178 20.16 0.38 -5.52
CA PRO A 178 19.65 1.60 -4.94
C PRO A 178 20.27 2.00 -3.57
N LEU A 179 21.16 1.19 -2.97
CA LEU A 179 21.78 1.54 -1.66
C LEU A 179 22.49 2.89 -1.65
N PRO A 180 23.22 3.31 -2.70
CA PRO A 180 23.80 4.67 -2.74
C PRO A 180 22.73 5.76 -2.62
N LEU A 181 21.55 5.58 -3.24
CA LEU A 181 20.44 6.51 -3.14
C LEU A 181 19.88 6.54 -1.71
N LEU A 182 19.75 5.38 -1.03
CA LEU A 182 19.34 5.32 0.37
C LEU A 182 20.31 6.03 1.28
N ALA A 183 21.62 5.82 1.08
CA ALA A 183 22.69 6.50 1.85
C ALA A 183 22.66 8.01 1.64
N LEU A 184 22.53 8.48 0.40
CA LEU A 184 22.39 9.90 0.08
C LEU A 184 21.13 10.52 0.69
N THR A 185 20.01 9.78 0.65
CA THR A 185 18.75 10.23 1.27
C THR A 185 18.90 10.33 2.79
N LEU A 186 19.50 9.34 3.44
CA LEU A 186 19.78 9.37 4.88
C LEU A 186 20.70 10.53 5.25
N ALA A 187 21.78 10.76 4.49
CA ALA A 187 22.66 11.90 4.70
C ALA A 187 21.93 13.23 4.51
N GLY A 188 21.03 13.30 3.53
CA GLY A 188 20.16 14.46 3.30
C GLY A 188 19.20 14.71 4.48
N ILE A 189 18.58 13.67 5.03
CA ILE A 189 17.72 13.79 6.22
C ILE A 189 18.52 14.36 7.39
N ILE A 190 19.74 13.84 7.64
CA ILE A 190 20.60 14.27 8.75
C ILE A 190 21.02 15.74 8.61
N ARG A 191 21.29 16.21 7.37
CA ARG A 191 21.88 17.55 7.14
C ARG A 191 20.82 18.63 6.93
N GLU A 192 19.73 18.32 6.22
CA GLU A 192 18.84 19.35 5.71
C GLU A 192 17.52 19.43 6.47
N VAL A 193 16.98 18.28 6.96
CA VAL A 193 15.68 18.28 7.63
C VAL A 193 15.79 18.93 9.00
N PRO A 194 15.00 19.98 9.31
CA PRO A 194 14.97 20.56 10.64
C PRO A 194 14.35 19.59 11.66
N GLU A 195 14.80 19.66 12.91
CA GLU A 195 14.12 18.92 13.98
C GLU A 195 12.87 19.68 14.39
N SER A 196 11.78 18.97 14.53
CA SER A 196 10.52 19.52 15.01
C SER A 196 9.73 18.49 15.82
N ARG A 197 8.96 18.97 16.80
CA ARG A 197 8.15 18.17 17.71
C ARG A 197 6.83 18.88 17.96
N ASP A 198 5.81 18.10 18.23
CA ASP A 198 4.54 18.59 18.76
C ASP A 198 4.39 18.08 20.21
N GLU A 199 4.48 19.01 21.19
CA GLU A 199 4.38 18.67 22.61
C GLU A 199 2.96 18.23 23.01
N THR A 200 1.95 18.52 22.18
CA THR A 200 0.57 18.10 22.37
C THR A 200 0.29 16.68 21.84
N GLY A 201 1.35 15.96 21.47
CA GLY A 201 1.32 14.70 20.76
C GLY A 201 0.33 13.66 21.32
N ARG A 202 -0.39 13.00 20.42
CA ARG A 202 -1.37 11.95 20.72
C ARG A 202 -0.74 10.80 21.50
N ARG A 203 -1.51 10.23 22.43
CA ARG A 203 -1.13 8.99 23.12
C ARG A 203 -1.10 7.84 22.13
N LEU A 204 -0.07 7.00 22.25
CA LEU A 204 0.12 5.81 21.44
C LEU A 204 -0.75 4.66 21.97
N ASP A 205 -1.62 4.09 21.15
CA ASP A 205 -2.29 2.83 21.48
C ASP A 205 -1.46 1.63 21.00
N ILE A 206 -0.36 1.37 21.73
CA ILE A 206 0.53 0.24 21.44
C ILE A 206 -0.20 -1.12 21.49
N PRO A 207 -1.06 -1.41 22.49
CA PRO A 207 -1.79 -2.68 22.53
C PRO A 207 -2.71 -2.88 21.31
N GLY A 208 -3.44 -1.85 20.88
CA GLY A 208 -4.28 -1.92 19.66
C GLY A 208 -3.46 -2.22 18.41
N GLN A 209 -2.26 -1.63 18.29
CA GLN A 209 -1.34 -1.90 17.19
C GLN A 209 -0.84 -3.34 17.19
N ILE A 210 -0.45 -3.88 18.34
CA ILE A 210 0.00 -5.27 18.48
C ILE A 210 -1.13 -6.22 18.09
N LEU A 211 -2.35 -5.98 18.56
CA LEU A 211 -3.52 -6.78 18.20
C LEU A 211 -3.78 -6.75 16.69
N THR A 212 -3.70 -5.58 16.06
CA THR A 212 -3.85 -5.44 14.60
C THR A 212 -2.77 -6.22 13.85
N ALA A 213 -1.51 -6.16 14.30
CA ALA A 213 -0.41 -6.89 13.69
C ALA A 213 -0.60 -8.43 13.80
N ILE A 214 -1.01 -8.92 14.98
CA ILE A 214 -1.29 -10.34 15.24
C ILE A 214 -2.45 -10.80 14.36
N LEU A 215 -3.56 -10.05 14.35
CA LEU A 215 -4.76 -10.34 13.58
C LEU A 215 -4.45 -10.47 12.09
N MET A 216 -3.77 -9.48 11.52
CA MET A 216 -3.42 -9.47 10.10
C MET A 216 -2.40 -10.58 9.77
N GLY A 217 -1.40 -10.78 10.63
CA GLY A 217 -0.40 -11.83 10.45
C GLY A 217 -1.00 -13.24 10.47
N ALA A 218 -1.88 -13.53 11.44
CA ALA A 218 -2.56 -14.81 11.57
C ALA A 218 -3.47 -15.07 10.36
N LEU A 219 -4.31 -14.11 9.98
CA LEU A 219 -5.20 -14.23 8.82
C LEU A 219 -4.42 -14.48 7.51
N THR A 220 -3.34 -13.71 7.29
CA THR A 220 -2.52 -13.87 6.10
C THR A 220 -1.85 -15.24 6.07
N TYR A 221 -1.36 -15.70 7.22
CA TYR A 221 -0.75 -17.03 7.35
C TYR A 221 -1.75 -18.14 7.00
N ASP A 222 -2.96 -18.08 7.58
CA ASP A 222 -3.99 -19.10 7.34
C ASP A 222 -4.39 -19.17 5.86
N ILE A 223 -4.53 -18.02 5.19
CA ILE A 223 -4.86 -17.96 3.75
C ILE A 223 -3.73 -18.57 2.91
N ILE A 224 -2.47 -18.29 3.22
CA ILE A 224 -1.32 -18.83 2.49
C ILE A 224 -1.21 -20.34 2.71
N SER A 225 -1.32 -20.80 3.95
CA SER A 225 -1.30 -22.24 4.31
C SER A 225 -2.43 -23.00 3.64
N PHE A 226 -3.64 -22.42 3.56
CA PHE A 226 -4.75 -22.98 2.80
C PHE A 226 -4.37 -23.18 1.33
N GLY A 227 -3.72 -22.20 0.70
CA GLY A 227 -3.25 -22.29 -0.68
C GLY A 227 -2.15 -23.36 -0.90
N GLU A 228 -1.36 -23.66 0.11
CA GLU A 228 -0.37 -24.73 0.08
C GLU A 228 -0.97 -26.11 0.41
N GLY A 229 -2.27 -26.17 0.71
CA GLY A 229 -2.95 -27.41 1.10
C GLY A 229 -2.56 -27.91 2.49
N ILE A 230 -2.02 -27.03 3.33
CA ILE A 230 -1.60 -27.37 4.69
C ILE A 230 -2.79 -27.21 5.63
N PHE A 231 -3.25 -28.33 6.20
CA PHE A 231 -4.35 -28.38 7.15
C PHE A 231 -3.93 -29.18 8.37
N GLY A 232 -3.58 -28.52 9.46
CA GLY A 232 -3.14 -29.16 10.68
C GLY A 232 -3.59 -28.42 11.95
N LEU A 233 -3.13 -28.90 13.09
CA LEU A 233 -3.43 -28.26 14.38
C LEU A 233 -2.92 -26.82 14.45
N ARG A 234 -1.80 -26.53 13.79
CA ARG A 234 -1.19 -25.20 13.76
C ARG A 234 -2.11 -24.15 13.11
N GLU A 235 -2.73 -24.48 11.97
CA GLU A 235 -3.65 -23.62 11.24
C GLU A 235 -4.91 -23.36 12.07
N TRP A 236 -5.46 -24.37 12.73
CA TRP A 236 -6.58 -24.19 13.67
C TRP A 236 -6.23 -23.32 14.87
N VAL A 237 -5.01 -23.45 15.40
CA VAL A 237 -4.51 -22.59 16.50
C VAL A 237 -4.39 -21.14 16.02
N LEU A 238 -3.86 -20.89 14.82
CA LEU A 238 -3.73 -19.54 14.27
C LEU A 238 -5.08 -18.92 13.93
N ALA A 239 -6.02 -19.69 13.40
CA ALA A 239 -7.40 -19.26 13.23
C ALA A 239 -8.03 -18.88 14.60
N GLY A 240 -7.77 -19.65 15.63
CA GLY A 240 -8.15 -19.33 17.01
C GLY A 240 -7.51 -18.02 17.50
N ILE A 241 -6.22 -17.81 17.25
CA ILE A 241 -5.50 -16.57 17.56
C ILE A 241 -6.11 -15.38 16.80
N PHE A 242 -6.45 -15.54 15.53
CA PHE A 242 -7.14 -14.52 14.75
C PHE A 242 -8.48 -14.11 15.39
N VAL A 243 -9.30 -15.09 15.79
CA VAL A 243 -10.60 -14.81 16.44
C VAL A 243 -10.39 -14.10 17.78
N VAL A 244 -9.48 -14.59 18.64
CA VAL A 244 -9.18 -13.99 19.94
C VAL A 244 -8.61 -12.58 19.78
N ALA A 245 -7.69 -12.38 18.85
CA ALA A 245 -7.13 -11.05 18.57
C ALA A 245 -8.19 -10.09 18.04
N SER A 246 -9.12 -10.56 17.18
CA SER A 246 -10.25 -9.77 16.67
C SER A 246 -11.18 -9.33 17.78
N LEU A 247 -11.58 -10.26 18.67
CA LEU A 247 -12.41 -9.95 19.83
C LEU A 247 -11.70 -9.01 20.80
N GLY A 248 -10.41 -9.24 21.06
CA GLY A 248 -9.57 -8.39 21.89
C GLY A 248 -9.41 -6.98 21.30
N PHE A 249 -9.24 -6.85 20.00
CA PHE A 249 -9.19 -5.57 19.30
C PHE A 249 -10.51 -4.79 19.44
N VAL A 250 -11.64 -5.43 19.11
CA VAL A 250 -12.96 -4.80 19.25
C VAL A 250 -13.23 -4.40 20.70
N TRP A 251 -12.95 -5.29 21.66
CA TRP A 251 -13.10 -4.97 23.07
C TRP A 251 -12.23 -3.77 23.47
N ARG A 252 -10.97 -3.76 23.05
CA ARG A 252 -10.02 -2.68 23.35
C ARG A 252 -10.52 -1.35 22.79
N GLU A 253 -10.85 -1.30 21.50
CA GLU A 253 -11.28 -0.07 20.83
C GLU A 253 -12.59 0.51 21.38
N THR A 254 -13.47 -0.38 21.92
CA THR A 254 -14.75 0.06 22.53
C THR A 254 -14.62 0.52 23.96
N HIS A 255 -13.54 0.14 24.68
CA HIS A 255 -13.37 0.45 26.12
C HIS A 255 -12.21 1.41 26.40
N THR A 256 -11.38 1.76 25.43
CA THR A 256 -10.30 2.73 25.62
C THR A 256 -10.83 4.17 25.50
N PRO A 257 -10.36 5.10 26.36
CA PRO A 257 -10.72 6.53 26.23
C PRO A 257 -10.06 7.19 25.01
N TRP A 258 -9.07 6.55 24.40
CA TRP A 258 -8.30 7.04 23.25
C TRP A 258 -8.23 5.99 22.15
N PRO A 259 -9.38 5.64 21.49
CA PRO A 259 -9.39 4.63 20.44
C PRO A 259 -8.56 5.09 19.23
N MET A 260 -7.95 4.13 18.56
CA MET A 260 -7.26 4.37 17.29
C MET A 260 -8.27 4.85 16.23
N LEU A 261 -9.45 4.22 16.23
CA LEU A 261 -10.55 4.57 15.34
C LEU A 261 -11.89 4.41 16.10
N ASP A 262 -12.64 5.49 16.18
CA ASP A 262 -13.95 5.46 16.82
C ASP A 262 -14.95 4.65 15.96
N PHE A 263 -15.41 3.52 16.48
CA PHE A 263 -16.36 2.65 15.79
C PHE A 263 -17.70 3.32 15.45
N ARG A 264 -18.02 4.45 16.02
CA ARG A 264 -19.22 5.22 15.63
C ARG A 264 -19.18 5.66 14.17
N TYR A 265 -17.97 5.88 13.58
CA TYR A 265 -17.84 6.18 12.14
C TYR A 265 -18.35 5.03 11.25
N PHE A 266 -18.27 3.77 11.70
CA PHE A 266 -18.79 2.62 10.94
C PHE A 266 -20.32 2.58 10.84
N ARG A 267 -21.05 3.43 11.58
CA ARG A 267 -22.48 3.63 11.36
C ARG A 267 -22.79 4.56 10.19
N SER A 268 -21.78 5.21 9.62
CA SER A 268 -21.90 6.06 8.43
C SER A 268 -21.72 5.21 7.18
N VAL A 269 -22.79 5.01 6.41
CA VAL A 269 -22.74 4.23 5.15
C VAL A 269 -21.73 4.80 4.14
N PRO A 270 -21.59 6.15 3.95
CA PRO A 270 -20.55 6.69 3.09
C PRO A 270 -19.12 6.40 3.56
N PHE A 271 -18.88 6.35 4.86
CA PHE A 271 -17.57 6.05 5.44
C PHE A 271 -17.20 4.59 5.19
N VAL A 272 -18.06 3.66 5.61
CA VAL A 272 -17.86 2.22 5.41
C VAL A 272 -17.75 1.89 3.94
N GLY A 273 -18.67 2.39 3.12
CA GLY A 273 -18.63 2.14 1.67
C GLY A 273 -17.34 2.62 1.02
N SER A 274 -16.79 3.76 1.45
CA SER A 274 -15.51 4.25 0.93
C SER A 274 -14.34 3.34 1.32
N LEU A 275 -14.28 2.88 2.58
CA LEU A 275 -13.26 1.94 3.04
C LEU A 275 -13.37 0.58 2.34
N SER A 276 -14.60 0.05 2.17
CA SER A 276 -14.82 -1.20 1.44
C SER A 276 -14.39 -1.10 -0.03
N ILE A 277 -14.66 0.04 -0.69
CA ILE A 277 -14.17 0.30 -2.06
C ILE A 277 -12.63 0.25 -2.09
N MET A 278 -11.96 0.93 -1.14
CA MET A 278 -10.49 0.89 -1.03
C MET A 278 -10.02 -0.56 -0.88
N GLU A 279 -10.57 -1.28 0.05
CA GLU A 279 -10.16 -2.64 0.36
C GLU A 279 -10.37 -3.60 -0.83
N PHE A 280 -11.55 -3.62 -1.44
CA PHE A 280 -11.87 -4.50 -2.56
C PHE A 280 -11.02 -4.23 -3.81
N VAL A 281 -10.79 -2.95 -4.12
CA VAL A 281 -9.89 -2.59 -5.22
C VAL A 281 -8.45 -3.00 -4.93
N PHE A 282 -7.99 -2.86 -3.69
CA PHE A 282 -6.63 -3.24 -3.33
C PHE A 282 -6.44 -4.76 -3.13
N ILE A 283 -7.49 -5.51 -2.77
CA ILE A 283 -7.50 -6.99 -2.90
C ILE A 283 -7.24 -7.37 -4.36
N THR A 284 -8.02 -6.79 -5.28
CA THR A 284 -7.82 -7.04 -6.73
C THR A 284 -6.42 -6.62 -7.18
N HIS A 285 -5.95 -5.44 -6.79
CA HIS A 285 -4.65 -4.91 -7.22
C HIS A 285 -3.48 -5.77 -6.73
N GLY A 286 -3.46 -6.13 -5.43
CA GLY A 286 -2.41 -6.97 -4.86
C GLY A 286 -2.36 -8.35 -5.51
N GLY A 287 -3.53 -8.99 -5.65
CA GLY A 287 -3.65 -10.28 -6.32
C GLY A 287 -3.28 -10.23 -7.80
N PHE A 288 -3.75 -9.21 -8.52
CA PHE A 288 -3.40 -8.98 -9.93
C PHE A 288 -1.88 -8.83 -10.10
N MET A 289 -1.25 -7.97 -9.33
CA MET A 289 0.20 -7.73 -9.42
C MET A 289 1.00 -9.02 -9.20
N PHE A 290 0.62 -9.84 -8.21
CA PHE A 290 1.29 -11.09 -7.89
C PHE A 290 1.14 -12.13 -9.01
N VAL A 291 -0.10 -12.44 -9.38
CA VAL A 291 -0.40 -13.48 -10.37
C VAL A 291 0.08 -13.07 -11.77
N PHE A 292 -0.12 -11.81 -12.13
CA PHE A 292 0.23 -11.30 -13.46
C PHE A 292 1.75 -11.30 -13.70
N ALA A 293 2.56 -10.96 -12.67
CA ALA A 293 4.01 -11.03 -12.78
C ALA A 293 4.53 -12.45 -13.01
N LEU A 294 3.91 -13.45 -12.35
CA LEU A 294 4.22 -14.86 -12.55
C LEU A 294 3.76 -15.34 -13.93
N TYR A 295 2.55 -14.99 -14.35
CA TYR A 295 2.02 -15.32 -15.66
C TYR A 295 2.90 -14.80 -16.80
N LEU A 296 3.29 -13.53 -16.76
CA LEU A 296 4.15 -12.95 -17.81
C LEU A 296 5.48 -13.70 -17.97
N GLN A 297 6.09 -14.13 -16.88
CA GLN A 297 7.44 -14.71 -16.91
C GLN A 297 7.42 -16.23 -17.03
N LEU A 298 6.49 -16.94 -16.37
CA LEU A 298 6.48 -18.39 -16.32
C LEU A 298 5.62 -19.03 -17.43
N ASP A 299 4.49 -18.39 -17.83
CA ASP A 299 3.64 -18.89 -18.91
C ASP A 299 4.02 -18.31 -20.27
N LEU A 300 4.22 -16.98 -20.34
CA LEU A 300 4.56 -16.30 -21.60
C LEU A 300 6.05 -16.25 -21.89
N GLY A 301 6.91 -16.62 -20.93
CA GLY A 301 8.36 -16.62 -21.11
C GLY A 301 8.98 -15.22 -21.25
N PHE A 302 8.29 -14.17 -20.80
CA PHE A 302 8.82 -12.81 -20.85
C PHE A 302 10.05 -12.70 -19.96
N THR A 303 11.06 -11.96 -20.44
CA THR A 303 12.19 -11.56 -19.59
C THR A 303 11.69 -10.66 -18.47
N PRO A 304 12.39 -10.60 -17.32
CA PRO A 304 12.02 -9.69 -16.23
C PRO A 304 11.90 -8.23 -16.68
N LEU A 305 12.74 -7.78 -17.63
CA LEU A 305 12.64 -6.44 -18.20
C LEU A 305 11.34 -6.25 -18.99
N GLN A 306 10.96 -7.22 -19.84
CA GLN A 306 9.70 -7.17 -20.57
C GLN A 306 8.49 -7.14 -19.61
N ALA A 307 8.52 -7.97 -18.55
CA ALA A 307 7.50 -7.96 -17.54
C ALA A 307 7.42 -6.60 -16.79
N GLY A 308 8.55 -5.99 -16.49
CA GLY A 308 8.62 -4.65 -15.89
C GLY A 308 8.06 -3.56 -16.81
N LEU A 309 8.37 -3.62 -18.10
CA LEU A 309 7.84 -2.69 -19.11
C LEU A 309 6.32 -2.82 -19.27
N MET A 310 5.76 -4.04 -19.14
CA MET A 310 4.31 -4.27 -19.14
C MET A 310 3.59 -3.63 -17.97
N MET A 311 4.30 -3.18 -16.91
CA MET A 311 3.71 -2.44 -15.80
C MET A 311 3.66 -0.91 -16.05
N LEU A 312 4.38 -0.38 -17.05
CA LEU A 312 4.39 1.06 -17.35
C LEU A 312 3.01 1.64 -17.68
N PRO A 313 2.14 0.97 -18.48
CA PRO A 313 0.81 1.50 -18.77
C PRO A 313 -0.01 1.72 -17.50
N LEU A 314 0.14 0.88 -16.47
CA LEU A 314 -0.52 1.05 -15.19
C LEU A 314 -0.09 2.38 -14.52
N ALA A 315 1.21 2.64 -14.41
CA ALA A 315 1.72 3.85 -13.77
C ALA A 315 1.33 5.11 -14.55
N LEU A 316 1.43 5.07 -15.88
CA LEU A 316 1.05 6.19 -16.74
C LEU A 316 -0.45 6.46 -16.68
N ALA A 317 -1.28 5.42 -16.79
CA ALA A 317 -2.73 5.53 -16.71
C ALA A 317 -3.17 6.05 -15.34
N ASN A 318 -2.56 5.58 -14.23
CA ASN A 318 -2.82 6.09 -12.89
C ASN A 318 -2.53 7.58 -12.79
N THR A 319 -1.39 8.04 -13.33
CA THR A 319 -1.00 9.46 -13.30
C THR A 319 -1.96 10.33 -14.10
N VAL A 320 -2.31 9.94 -15.32
CA VAL A 320 -3.22 10.69 -16.19
C VAL A 320 -4.64 10.69 -15.62
N ALA A 321 -5.13 9.52 -15.22
CA ALA A 321 -6.48 9.36 -14.68
C ALA A 321 -6.67 10.07 -13.32
N ALA A 322 -5.60 10.25 -12.52
CA ALA A 322 -5.67 11.00 -11.26
C ALA A 322 -6.10 12.46 -11.46
N VAL A 323 -5.72 13.09 -12.58
CA VAL A 323 -6.16 14.45 -12.93
C VAL A 323 -7.67 14.48 -13.20
N ALA A 324 -8.18 13.49 -13.94
CA ALA A 324 -9.61 13.36 -14.21
C ALA A 324 -10.40 13.04 -12.93
N ALA A 325 -9.91 12.11 -12.10
CA ALA A 325 -10.50 11.79 -10.81
C ALA A 325 -10.59 13.02 -9.91
N GLY A 326 -9.51 13.83 -9.86
CA GLY A 326 -9.49 15.08 -9.10
C GLY A 326 -10.57 16.08 -9.54
N ARG A 327 -10.75 16.27 -10.86
CA ARG A 327 -11.79 17.16 -11.40
C ARG A 327 -13.20 16.67 -11.05
N ILE A 328 -13.46 15.37 -11.14
CA ILE A 328 -14.76 14.78 -10.82
C ILE A 328 -15.07 14.90 -9.33
N VAL A 329 -14.07 14.68 -8.47
CA VAL A 329 -14.20 14.86 -7.02
C VAL A 329 -14.42 16.33 -6.65
N ALA A 330 -13.70 17.27 -7.26
CA ALA A 330 -13.89 18.71 -7.07
C ALA A 330 -15.30 19.18 -7.46
N ALA A 331 -15.91 18.55 -8.47
CA ALA A 331 -17.31 18.74 -8.83
C ALA A 331 -18.31 18.04 -7.88
N GLY A 332 -17.86 17.39 -6.80
CA GLY A 332 -18.70 16.69 -5.82
C GLY A 332 -19.26 15.34 -6.30
N ASN A 333 -18.89 14.86 -7.49
CA ASN A 333 -19.47 13.68 -8.10
C ASN A 333 -18.72 12.38 -7.71
N TYR A 334 -18.71 12.05 -6.43
CA TYR A 334 -18.11 10.82 -5.91
C TYR A 334 -18.72 9.54 -6.51
N ARG A 335 -20.02 9.58 -6.86
CA ARG A 335 -20.70 8.42 -7.48
C ARG A 335 -20.05 8.05 -8.80
N ALA A 336 -19.79 9.01 -9.67
CA ALA A 336 -19.13 8.76 -10.95
C ALA A 336 -17.71 8.20 -10.75
N ALA A 337 -16.95 8.80 -9.82
CA ALA A 337 -15.60 8.30 -9.51
C ALA A 337 -15.59 6.84 -9.06
N PHE A 338 -16.44 6.48 -8.10
CA PHE A 338 -16.54 5.11 -7.58
C PHE A 338 -17.11 4.11 -8.60
N LEU A 339 -18.03 4.55 -9.48
CA LEU A 339 -18.51 3.70 -10.57
C LEU A 339 -17.41 3.40 -11.59
N VAL A 340 -16.58 4.38 -11.93
CA VAL A 340 -15.39 4.14 -12.80
C VAL A 340 -14.46 3.11 -12.16
N ALA A 341 -14.20 3.20 -10.84
CA ALA A 341 -13.40 2.22 -10.13
C ALA A 341 -14.03 0.82 -10.17
N GLY A 342 -15.34 0.69 -9.86
CA GLY A 342 -16.05 -0.60 -9.84
C GLY A 342 -16.15 -1.24 -11.22
N ILE A 343 -16.63 -0.49 -12.21
CA ILE A 343 -16.75 -0.98 -13.59
C ILE A 343 -15.37 -1.30 -14.16
N GLY A 344 -14.36 -0.45 -13.90
CA GLY A 344 -12.97 -0.70 -14.32
C GLY A 344 -12.40 -1.99 -13.72
N THR A 345 -12.67 -2.26 -12.42
CA THR A 345 -12.27 -3.51 -11.76
C THR A 345 -12.98 -4.73 -12.37
N LEU A 346 -14.28 -4.63 -12.64
CA LEU A 346 -15.05 -5.68 -13.31
C LEU A 346 -14.49 -5.97 -14.71
N LEU A 347 -14.27 -4.92 -15.51
CA LEU A 347 -13.70 -5.04 -16.85
C LEU A 347 -12.27 -5.60 -16.82
N LEU A 348 -11.46 -5.27 -15.82
CA LEU A 348 -10.15 -5.87 -15.61
C LEU A 348 -10.26 -7.38 -15.46
N GLY A 349 -11.15 -7.87 -14.60
CA GLY A 349 -11.37 -9.31 -14.44
C GLY A 349 -11.84 -9.99 -15.73
N VAL A 350 -12.79 -9.38 -16.45
CA VAL A 350 -13.28 -9.90 -17.76
C VAL A 350 -12.15 -9.95 -18.79
N CYS A 351 -11.29 -8.90 -18.82
CA CYS A 351 -10.16 -8.81 -19.73
C CYS A 351 -9.10 -9.89 -19.47
N LEU A 352 -9.00 -10.40 -18.24
CA LEU A 352 -8.02 -11.40 -17.83
C LEU A 352 -8.50 -12.86 -18.06
N LEU A 353 -9.81 -13.10 -18.24
CA LEU A 353 -10.35 -14.44 -18.47
C LEU A 353 -9.85 -15.12 -19.75
N PRO A 354 -9.73 -14.44 -20.91
CA PRO A 354 -9.28 -15.08 -22.16
C PRO A 354 -7.75 -15.22 -22.26
N LEU A 355 -6.99 -14.91 -21.21
CA LEU A 355 -5.54 -15.10 -21.23
C LEU A 355 -5.20 -16.58 -21.35
N ASN A 356 -4.23 -16.89 -22.20
CA ASN A 356 -3.73 -18.23 -22.47
C ASN A 356 -2.20 -18.21 -22.64
N SER A 357 -1.59 -19.34 -23.01
CA SER A 357 -0.15 -19.46 -23.19
C SER A 357 0.44 -18.61 -24.35
N THR A 358 -0.39 -18.08 -25.24
CA THR A 358 0.04 -17.22 -26.35
C THR A 358 -0.26 -15.75 -26.13
N GLY A 359 -0.97 -15.39 -25.07
CA GLY A 359 -1.44 -14.12 -24.58
C GLY A 359 -1.40 -12.92 -25.53
N PRO A 360 -2.54 -12.41 -26.02
CA PRO A 360 -2.52 -11.25 -26.90
C PRO A 360 -1.95 -10.04 -26.17
N VAL A 361 -0.79 -9.53 -26.61
CA VAL A 361 -0.07 -8.41 -26.00
C VAL A 361 -0.98 -7.18 -25.78
N VAL A 362 -1.89 -6.92 -26.72
CA VAL A 362 -2.87 -5.83 -26.61
C VAL A 362 -3.74 -5.98 -25.35
N LEU A 363 -4.16 -7.20 -25.01
CA LEU A 363 -4.99 -7.46 -23.85
C LEU A 363 -4.22 -7.22 -22.54
N LEU A 364 -2.91 -7.51 -22.51
CA LEU A 364 -2.03 -7.23 -21.39
C LEU A 364 -1.90 -5.71 -21.15
N PHE A 365 -1.73 -4.93 -22.24
CA PHE A 365 -1.72 -3.46 -22.16
C PHE A 365 -3.05 -2.89 -21.67
N VAL A 366 -4.17 -3.42 -22.15
CA VAL A 366 -5.51 -3.00 -21.69
C VAL A 366 -5.69 -3.32 -20.22
N ALA A 367 -5.32 -4.51 -19.76
CA ALA A 367 -5.44 -4.92 -18.37
C ALA A 367 -4.61 -4.00 -17.43
N THR A 368 -3.35 -3.75 -17.76
CA THR A 368 -2.49 -2.86 -16.94
C THR A 368 -2.98 -1.42 -16.97
N THR A 369 -3.47 -0.92 -18.11
CA THR A 369 -4.08 0.42 -18.22
C THR A 369 -5.34 0.53 -17.36
N LEU A 370 -6.25 -0.44 -17.43
CA LEU A 370 -7.46 -0.49 -16.60
C LEU A 370 -7.09 -0.49 -15.10
N ALA A 371 -6.11 -1.31 -14.70
CA ALA A 371 -5.64 -1.35 -13.32
C ALA A 371 -5.16 0.04 -12.84
N GLY A 372 -4.43 0.78 -13.68
CA GLY A 372 -3.99 2.14 -13.39
C GLY A 372 -5.14 3.14 -13.22
N VAL A 373 -6.11 3.10 -14.14
CA VAL A 373 -7.33 3.94 -14.05
C VAL A 373 -8.10 3.64 -12.75
N VAL A 374 -8.31 2.36 -12.44
CA VAL A 374 -9.00 1.93 -11.21
C VAL A 374 -8.33 2.49 -9.96
N LEU A 375 -7.00 2.43 -9.87
CA LEU A 375 -6.25 2.99 -8.73
C LEU A 375 -6.46 4.50 -8.58
N ALA A 376 -6.42 5.26 -9.68
CA ALA A 376 -6.61 6.70 -9.66
C ALA A 376 -7.99 7.09 -9.15
N PHE A 377 -9.02 6.40 -9.63
CA PHE A 377 -10.42 6.62 -9.25
C PHE A 377 -10.80 6.02 -7.88
N THR A 378 -9.87 5.37 -7.21
CA THR A 378 -10.03 4.84 -5.85
C THR A 378 -9.30 5.67 -4.82
N ASN A 379 -7.98 5.86 -4.97
CA ASN A 379 -7.12 6.44 -3.93
C ASN A 379 -7.60 7.84 -3.48
N MET A 380 -7.67 8.79 -4.40
CA MET A 380 -8.02 10.17 -4.07
C MET A 380 -9.49 10.33 -3.65
N PRO A 381 -10.50 9.77 -4.37
CA PRO A 381 -11.89 9.90 -3.97
C PRO A 381 -12.20 9.30 -2.61
N VAL A 382 -11.64 8.11 -2.30
CA VAL A 382 -11.84 7.46 -1.00
C VAL A 382 -11.21 8.29 0.11
N THR A 383 -9.94 8.68 -0.03
CA THR A 383 -9.23 9.46 0.98
C THR A 383 -9.98 10.77 1.30
N ASN A 384 -10.40 11.51 0.27
CA ASN A 384 -11.16 12.75 0.46
C ASN A 384 -12.51 12.51 1.16
N ARG A 385 -13.19 11.41 0.84
CA ARG A 385 -14.47 11.08 1.47
C ARG A 385 -14.33 10.72 2.93
N VAL A 386 -13.29 9.96 3.29
CA VAL A 386 -12.98 9.58 4.68
C VAL A 386 -12.55 10.81 5.47
N LEU A 387 -11.68 11.66 4.90
CA LEU A 387 -11.28 12.93 5.51
C LEU A 387 -12.50 13.84 5.78
N ALA A 388 -13.41 13.96 4.83
CA ALA A 388 -14.62 14.76 4.97
C ALA A 388 -15.61 14.20 6.01
N ALA A 389 -15.50 12.93 6.40
CA ALA A 389 -16.35 12.31 7.40
C ALA A 389 -15.84 12.54 8.84
N MET A 390 -14.58 12.91 9.02
CA MET A 390 -13.91 13.07 10.31
C MET A 390 -13.61 14.56 10.59
N PRO A 391 -13.49 14.99 11.87
CA PRO A 391 -13.04 16.33 12.23
C PRO A 391 -11.63 16.64 11.69
N GLU A 392 -11.34 17.90 11.40
CA GLU A 392 -10.01 18.33 10.93
C GLU A 392 -8.87 17.92 11.89
N SER A 393 -9.14 17.96 13.21
CA SER A 393 -8.21 17.49 14.25
C SER A 393 -7.85 16.00 14.14
N GLN A 394 -8.64 15.20 13.38
CA GLN A 394 -8.45 13.77 13.16
C GLN A 394 -8.00 13.44 11.71
N ALA A 395 -7.59 14.43 10.91
CA ALA A 395 -7.16 14.21 9.53
C ALA A 395 -6.03 13.18 9.40
N GLY A 396 -5.11 13.12 10.37
CA GLY A 396 -4.06 12.09 10.44
C GLY A 396 -4.63 10.68 10.61
N VAL A 397 -5.65 10.51 11.47
CA VAL A 397 -6.34 9.22 11.68
C VAL A 397 -7.08 8.81 10.41
N ALA A 398 -7.78 9.73 9.76
CA ALA A 398 -8.48 9.48 8.50
C ALA A 398 -7.52 8.97 7.40
N SER A 399 -6.37 9.63 7.25
CA SER A 399 -5.33 9.24 6.29
C SER A 399 -4.70 7.89 6.64
N ALA A 400 -4.44 7.63 7.92
CA ALA A 400 -3.93 6.36 8.39
C ALA A 400 -4.93 5.22 8.16
N THR A 401 -6.22 5.44 8.46
CA THR A 401 -7.31 4.47 8.24
C THR A 401 -7.40 4.05 6.77
N THR A 402 -7.40 5.03 5.84
CA THR A 402 -7.43 4.71 4.39
C THR A 402 -6.18 3.96 3.94
N SER A 403 -5.01 4.32 4.46
CA SER A 403 -3.75 3.65 4.14
C SER A 403 -3.69 2.23 4.72
N THR A 404 -4.22 2.02 5.93
CA THR A 404 -4.33 0.70 6.56
C THR A 404 -5.29 -0.20 5.75
N ALA A 405 -6.49 0.28 5.39
CA ALA A 405 -7.43 -0.46 4.55
C ALA A 405 -6.79 -0.88 3.21
N ARG A 406 -6.01 0.03 2.59
CA ARG A 406 -5.25 -0.27 1.38
C ARG A 406 -4.25 -1.40 1.58
N GLN A 407 -3.47 -1.39 2.65
CA GLN A 407 -2.46 -2.43 2.89
C GLN A 407 -3.08 -3.77 3.27
N ILE A 408 -4.17 -3.75 4.03
CA ILE A 408 -4.96 -4.96 4.33
C ILE A 408 -5.46 -5.56 3.03
N GLY A 409 -6.14 -4.77 2.18
CA GLY A 409 -6.62 -5.24 0.89
C GLY A 409 -5.49 -5.83 0.03
N MET A 410 -4.36 -5.14 -0.06
CA MET A 410 -3.20 -5.60 -0.83
C MET A 410 -2.66 -6.94 -0.31
N SER A 411 -2.51 -7.09 0.99
CA SER A 411 -2.05 -8.33 1.63
C SER A 411 -3.02 -9.49 1.41
N LEU A 412 -4.33 -9.26 1.61
CA LEU A 412 -5.37 -10.27 1.37
C LEU A 412 -5.43 -10.69 -0.10
N GLY A 413 -5.22 -9.75 -1.02
CA GLY A 413 -5.19 -10.02 -2.45
C GLY A 413 -4.01 -10.91 -2.84
N ILE A 414 -2.80 -10.59 -2.40
CA ILE A 414 -1.59 -11.39 -2.64
C ILE A 414 -1.78 -12.81 -2.07
N ALA A 415 -2.22 -12.92 -0.81
CA ALA A 415 -2.42 -14.19 -0.15
C ALA A 415 -3.53 -15.01 -0.82
N GLY A 416 -4.73 -14.43 -1.03
CA GLY A 416 -5.89 -15.13 -1.55
C GLY A 416 -5.73 -15.55 -3.01
N PHE A 417 -5.33 -14.62 -3.90
CA PHE A 417 -5.17 -14.96 -5.33
C PHE A 417 -4.02 -15.93 -5.54
N GLY A 418 -2.92 -15.75 -4.79
CA GLY A 418 -1.82 -16.70 -4.84
C GLY A 418 -2.19 -18.08 -4.28
N ALA A 419 -3.05 -18.15 -3.24
CA ALA A 419 -3.56 -19.42 -2.73
C ALA A 419 -4.38 -20.16 -3.79
N PHE A 420 -5.35 -19.48 -4.44
CA PHE A 420 -6.14 -20.09 -5.51
C PHE A 420 -5.28 -20.53 -6.69
N MET A 421 -4.34 -19.68 -7.12
CA MET A 421 -3.40 -20.04 -8.19
C MET A 421 -2.57 -21.27 -7.79
N ASN A 422 -2.03 -21.32 -6.58
CA ASN A 422 -1.20 -22.41 -6.12
C ASN A 422 -1.97 -23.74 -6.08
N LEU A 423 -3.22 -23.74 -5.62
CA LEU A 423 -4.09 -24.93 -5.65
C LEU A 423 -4.30 -25.47 -7.09
N GLY A 424 -4.36 -24.61 -8.09
CA GLY A 424 -4.41 -25.00 -9.51
C GLY A 424 -3.07 -25.57 -9.99
N VAL A 425 -1.97 -24.88 -9.69
CA VAL A 425 -0.62 -25.30 -10.09
C VAL A 425 -0.24 -26.67 -9.49
N VAL A 426 -0.57 -26.92 -8.22
CA VAL A 426 -0.36 -28.24 -7.58
C VAL A 426 -1.16 -29.35 -8.27
N ARG A 427 -2.30 -29.03 -8.89
CA ARG A 427 -3.09 -29.96 -9.71
C ARG A 427 -2.56 -30.12 -11.14
N GLY A 428 -1.43 -29.48 -11.48
CA GLY A 428 -0.81 -29.55 -12.80
C GLY A 428 -1.36 -28.57 -13.83
N LEU A 429 -2.20 -27.59 -13.42
CA LEU A 429 -2.70 -26.56 -14.32
C LEU A 429 -1.62 -25.51 -14.62
N PRO A 430 -1.54 -24.98 -15.84
CA PRO A 430 -0.70 -23.82 -16.14
C PRO A 430 -1.23 -22.58 -15.39
N ILE A 431 -0.39 -21.56 -15.19
CA ILE A 431 -0.72 -20.40 -14.36
C ILE A 431 -1.96 -19.65 -14.87
N HIS A 432 -2.12 -19.51 -16.19
CA HIS A 432 -3.28 -18.81 -16.74
C HIS A 432 -4.61 -19.49 -16.41
N GLU A 433 -4.67 -20.82 -16.40
CA GLU A 433 -5.87 -21.57 -15.99
C GLU A 433 -6.05 -21.57 -14.48
N ALA A 434 -4.94 -21.77 -13.73
CA ALA A 434 -4.92 -21.73 -12.29
C ALA A 434 -5.36 -20.38 -11.70
N ALA A 435 -5.22 -19.30 -12.46
CA ALA A 435 -5.59 -17.95 -12.10
C ALA A 435 -7.08 -17.61 -12.33
N HIS A 436 -7.84 -18.41 -13.09
CA HIS A 436 -9.26 -18.11 -13.39
C HIS A 436 -10.11 -17.82 -12.14
N PRO A 437 -10.01 -18.57 -11.01
CA PRO A 437 -10.76 -18.22 -9.79
C PRO A 437 -10.49 -16.80 -9.31
N ALA A 438 -9.24 -16.34 -9.42
CA ALA A 438 -8.87 -14.96 -9.04
C ALA A 438 -9.55 -13.92 -9.95
N TRP A 439 -9.68 -14.20 -11.24
CA TRP A 439 -10.36 -13.31 -12.19
C TRP A 439 -11.88 -13.28 -11.97
N TYR A 440 -12.52 -14.40 -11.63
CA TYR A 440 -13.93 -14.40 -11.22
C TYR A 440 -14.15 -13.61 -9.93
N ILE A 441 -13.25 -13.72 -8.95
CA ILE A 441 -13.30 -12.90 -7.73
C ILE A 441 -13.13 -11.42 -8.08
N THR A 442 -12.22 -11.07 -9.00
CA THR A 442 -12.04 -9.70 -9.48
C THR A 442 -13.33 -9.13 -10.08
N ILE A 443 -14.03 -9.90 -10.92
CA ILE A 443 -15.32 -9.51 -11.49
C ILE A 443 -16.36 -9.28 -10.38
N ALA A 444 -16.45 -10.21 -9.43
CA ALA A 444 -17.40 -10.10 -8.31
C ALA A 444 -17.12 -8.89 -7.42
N LEU A 445 -15.84 -8.64 -7.09
CA LEU A 445 -15.42 -7.47 -6.32
C LEU A 445 -15.71 -6.17 -7.09
N GLY A 446 -15.45 -6.13 -8.40
CA GLY A 446 -15.78 -4.99 -9.25
C GLY A 446 -17.28 -4.68 -9.26
N ALA A 447 -18.13 -5.72 -9.38
CA ALA A 447 -19.57 -5.58 -9.27
C ALA A 447 -20.00 -5.07 -7.88
N ALA A 448 -19.40 -5.62 -6.81
CA ALA A 448 -19.66 -5.17 -5.44
C ALA A 448 -19.28 -3.70 -5.25
N VAL A 449 -18.12 -3.27 -5.76
CA VAL A 449 -17.68 -1.86 -5.73
C VAL A 449 -18.68 -0.96 -6.47
N ALA A 450 -19.19 -1.38 -7.64
CA ALA A 450 -20.18 -0.61 -8.38
C ALA A 450 -21.51 -0.49 -7.61
N VAL A 451 -21.96 -1.56 -6.95
CA VAL A 451 -23.15 -1.53 -6.07
C VAL A 451 -22.92 -0.59 -4.88
N ILE A 452 -21.78 -0.71 -4.19
CA ILE A 452 -21.43 0.16 -3.07
C ILE A 452 -21.36 1.63 -3.53
N ALA A 453 -20.79 1.90 -4.70
CA ALA A 453 -20.76 3.24 -5.29
C ALA A 453 -22.14 3.88 -5.41
N VAL A 454 -23.13 3.10 -5.84
CA VAL A 454 -24.52 3.57 -5.92
C VAL A 454 -25.11 3.76 -4.52
N VAL A 455 -25.03 2.75 -3.65
CA VAL A 455 -25.65 2.77 -2.31
C VAL A 455 -25.05 3.86 -1.42
N ALA A 456 -23.70 3.95 -1.32
CA ALA A 456 -23.01 4.89 -0.44
C ALA A 456 -23.15 6.37 -0.85
N THR A 457 -23.69 6.64 -2.06
CA THR A 457 -23.88 7.99 -2.57
C THR A 457 -25.35 8.43 -2.61
N THR A 458 -26.26 7.60 -2.10
CA THR A 458 -27.71 7.93 -2.02
C THR A 458 -28.00 9.03 -0.98
N GLY A 459 -29.19 9.63 -1.06
CA GLY A 459 -29.69 10.58 -0.05
C GLY A 459 -29.80 9.92 1.34
N TRP A 460 -30.27 8.67 1.38
CA TRP A 460 -30.34 7.89 2.62
C TRP A 460 -28.97 7.70 3.27
N ALA A 461 -27.96 7.34 2.50
CA ALA A 461 -26.58 7.18 2.98
C ALA A 461 -26.05 8.49 3.59
N ARG A 462 -26.29 9.63 2.94
CA ARG A 462 -25.94 10.98 3.46
C ARG A 462 -26.62 11.25 4.81
N GLY A 463 -27.86 10.83 4.99
CA GLY A 463 -28.58 10.93 6.26
C GLY A 463 -27.90 10.14 7.40
N THR A 464 -27.28 8.97 7.10
CA THR A 464 -26.52 8.23 8.12
C THR A 464 -25.26 8.98 8.56
N ALA A 465 -24.56 9.63 7.64
CA ALA A 465 -23.38 10.45 7.95
C ALA A 465 -23.73 11.66 8.81
N ALA A 466 -24.85 12.33 8.54
CA ALA A 466 -25.33 13.45 9.34
C ALA A 466 -25.63 13.05 10.79
N ARG A 467 -26.29 11.90 10.99
CA ARG A 467 -26.57 11.35 12.33
C ARG A 467 -25.30 11.03 13.12
N VAL A 468 -24.28 10.46 12.46
CA VAL A 468 -22.99 10.19 13.10
C VAL A 468 -22.30 11.49 13.52
N ARG A 469 -22.30 12.54 12.69
CA ARG A 469 -21.73 13.83 13.06
C ARG A 469 -22.42 14.43 14.28
N GLN A 470 -23.75 14.35 14.38
CA GLN A 470 -24.51 14.84 15.53
C GLN A 470 -24.21 14.03 16.82
N SER A 471 -23.84 12.76 16.71
CA SER A 471 -23.49 11.92 17.87
C SER A 471 -22.05 12.13 18.35
N LEU A 472 -21.22 12.84 17.58
CA LEU A 472 -19.81 13.12 17.86
C LEU A 472 -19.58 14.57 18.31
N SER A 473 -20.54 15.50 18.03
CA SER A 473 -20.60 16.87 18.55
C SER A 473 -21.18 16.88 19.95
#